data_085a50a7fc7a8d52a2ae8386d80a5713
#
_entry.id   085a50a7fc7a8d52a2ae8386d80a5713
#
_cell.length_a   1.000
_cell.length_b   1.000
_cell.length_c   1.000
_cell.angle_alpha   90.00
_cell.angle_beta   90.00
_cell.angle_gamma   90.00
#
_symmetry.space_group_name_H-M   'P 1'
#
loop_
_entity.id
_entity.type
_entity.pdbx_description
1 polymer ?
#
loop_
_entity_poly.entity_id
_entity_poly.type
_entity_poly.pdbx_seq_one_letter_code
_entity_poly.pdbx_strand_id
1 'polypeptide(L)'
;MAEATATSPAAEGAAHKNVWTTLITNCDYLPGLLTLDYSLKKVGSRYPLVALYTDSFPPEGHAALQARNIPAKHIPYLLPAAHKDYSNDTRFYDCWSKLAPFSLVEYDRVVQLDSDMLVFRNMDELMELELDSSALKGEGSRVFAASHATPSNCALTTQHADPASAQTQGAPATAGLGVLNGGLQVVNPSTAIYEKILAVLQTPSATSNYAFADQSLLSDLFPGLWVPLPYVYNALKTLRWEGVHSEIWRDEEVKNVHYILSPKPWDEKGGEEGQGDETHRWWWKVNNERLEEEKKRGII
;
A
#
# COMPACT_ATOMS: atom_id res chain seq x y z
N MET A 1 -39.06 47.81 19.71
CA MET A 1 -38.42 47.25 18.51
C MET A 1 -37.08 46.72 18.92
N ALA A 2 -36.94 45.42 19.08
CA ALA A 2 -35.69 44.76 19.45
C ALA A 2 -35.18 44.04 18.16
N GLU A 3 -34.02 44.49 17.68
CA GLU A 3 -33.34 43.85 16.56
C GLU A 3 -32.76 42.51 17.04
N ALA A 4 -33.18 41.44 16.37
CA ALA A 4 -32.62 40.13 16.53
C ALA A 4 -31.35 40.03 15.69
N THR A 5 -30.17 39.99 16.33
CA THR A 5 -28.91 39.67 15.70
C THR A 5 -28.90 38.19 15.33
N ALA A 6 -28.95 37.90 14.04
CA ALA A 6 -28.74 36.57 13.49
C ALA A 6 -27.27 36.20 13.64
N THR A 7 -26.95 35.23 14.51
CA THR A 7 -25.68 34.56 14.57
C THR A 7 -25.53 33.65 13.36
N SER A 8 -24.56 33.96 12.51
CA SER A 8 -24.13 33.11 11.40
C SER A 8 -23.63 31.76 11.95
N PRO A 9 -23.97 30.59 11.36
CA PRO A 9 -23.40 29.32 11.80
C PRO A 9 -21.92 29.31 11.49
N ALA A 10 -21.13 28.96 12.52
CA ALA A 10 -19.71 28.68 12.37
C ALA A 10 -19.49 27.63 11.27
N ALA A 11 -18.58 27.90 10.38
CA ALA A 11 -18.14 26.93 9.36
C ALA A 11 -17.70 25.63 10.08
N GLU A 12 -18.45 24.56 9.88
CA GLU A 12 -18.01 23.21 10.24
C GLU A 12 -16.68 23.00 9.52
N GLY A 13 -15.59 22.82 10.28
CA GLY A 13 -14.27 22.50 9.74
C GLY A 13 -14.40 21.31 8.82
N ALA A 14 -13.97 21.43 7.57
CA ALA A 14 -13.95 20.34 6.62
C ALA A 14 -13.21 19.16 7.26
N ALA A 15 -13.91 18.05 7.49
CA ALA A 15 -13.30 16.86 8.03
C ALA A 15 -12.20 16.40 7.07
N HIS A 16 -10.96 16.27 7.56
CA HIS A 16 -9.83 15.78 6.77
C HIS A 16 -10.20 14.44 6.11
N LYS A 17 -10.03 14.36 4.81
CA LYS A 17 -10.36 13.17 4.03
C LYS A 17 -9.14 12.27 3.92
N ASN A 18 -9.01 11.36 4.86
CA ASN A 18 -7.95 10.36 4.86
C ASN A 18 -8.53 8.99 4.43
N VAL A 19 -7.81 8.27 3.58
CA VAL A 19 -8.27 6.98 3.05
C VAL A 19 -7.12 5.98 2.91
N TRP A 20 -7.46 4.70 3.08
CA TRP A 20 -6.67 3.60 2.54
C TRP A 20 -7.00 3.45 1.07
N THR A 21 -6.02 3.11 0.24
CA THR A 21 -6.28 2.76 -1.16
C THR A 21 -5.60 1.45 -1.51
N THR A 22 -6.12 0.75 -2.50
CA THR A 22 -5.48 -0.41 -3.10
C THR A 22 -5.78 -0.46 -4.59
N LEU A 23 -4.80 -0.83 -5.41
CA LEU A 23 -4.97 -0.98 -6.85
C LEU A 23 -5.58 -2.34 -7.17
N ILE A 24 -6.54 -2.36 -8.10
CA ILE A 24 -7.11 -3.58 -8.68
C ILE A 24 -7.30 -3.41 -10.19
N THR A 25 -6.71 -4.28 -10.99
CA THR A 25 -6.76 -4.23 -12.47
C THR A 25 -7.49 -5.45 -13.06
N ASN A 26 -7.62 -6.53 -12.28
CA ASN A 26 -8.24 -7.78 -12.67
C ASN A 26 -8.81 -8.52 -11.44
N CYS A 27 -9.48 -9.64 -11.64
CA CYS A 27 -10.07 -10.42 -10.55
C CYS A 27 -9.11 -11.38 -9.83
N ASP A 28 -7.89 -11.58 -10.31
CA ASP A 28 -6.94 -12.53 -9.70
C ASP A 28 -6.54 -12.08 -8.27
N TYR A 29 -6.53 -10.76 -8.04
CA TYR A 29 -6.25 -10.16 -6.74
C TYR A 29 -7.49 -9.80 -5.92
N LEU A 30 -8.69 -10.06 -6.45
CA LEU A 30 -9.94 -9.74 -5.76
C LEU A 30 -10.06 -10.44 -4.38
N PRO A 31 -9.71 -11.73 -4.22
CA PRO A 31 -9.73 -12.36 -2.90
C PRO A 31 -8.85 -11.64 -1.88
N GLY A 32 -7.66 -11.18 -2.31
CA GLY A 32 -6.75 -10.40 -1.48
C GLY A 32 -7.36 -9.09 -1.06
N LEU A 33 -7.86 -8.28 -2.01
CA LEU A 33 -8.50 -7.00 -1.74
C LEU A 33 -9.68 -7.13 -0.75
N LEU A 34 -10.57 -8.11 -0.96
CA LEU A 34 -11.73 -8.32 -0.09
C LEU A 34 -11.30 -8.69 1.34
N THR A 35 -10.25 -9.49 1.47
CA THR A 35 -9.70 -9.87 2.78
C THR A 35 -8.96 -8.71 3.44
N LEU A 36 -8.27 -7.87 2.65
CA LEU A 36 -7.64 -6.63 3.13
C LEU A 36 -8.68 -5.67 3.70
N ASP A 37 -9.77 -5.40 2.96
CA ASP A 37 -10.87 -4.54 3.44
C ASP A 37 -11.47 -5.07 4.74
N TYR A 38 -11.75 -6.38 4.78
CA TYR A 38 -12.26 -7.01 5.99
C TYR A 38 -11.29 -6.87 7.17
N SER A 39 -10.00 -7.06 6.94
CA SER A 39 -8.98 -6.97 7.98
C SER A 39 -8.84 -5.56 8.56
N LEU A 40 -8.88 -4.52 7.72
CA LEU A 40 -8.90 -3.12 8.15
C LEU A 40 -10.11 -2.81 9.03
N LYS A 41 -11.30 -3.26 8.63
CA LYS A 41 -12.53 -3.12 9.43
C LYS A 41 -12.44 -3.89 10.75
N LYS A 42 -11.90 -5.11 10.73
CA LYS A 42 -11.74 -5.97 11.90
C LYS A 42 -10.80 -5.37 12.97
N VAL A 43 -9.73 -4.70 12.57
CA VAL A 43 -8.82 -4.01 13.50
C VAL A 43 -9.33 -2.64 13.92
N GLY A 44 -10.54 -2.24 13.50
CA GLY A 44 -11.20 -1.00 13.90
C GLY A 44 -10.59 0.25 13.27
N SER A 45 -10.11 0.17 12.03
CA SER A 45 -9.69 1.37 11.30
C SER A 45 -10.87 2.33 11.11
N ARG A 46 -10.62 3.62 11.36
CA ARG A 46 -11.59 4.70 11.19
C ARG A 46 -11.75 5.17 9.74
N TYR A 47 -10.86 4.75 8.86
CA TYR A 47 -10.77 5.22 7.49
C TYR A 47 -11.21 4.13 6.51
N PRO A 48 -11.95 4.50 5.44
CA PRO A 48 -12.39 3.54 4.44
C PRO A 48 -11.24 3.08 3.54
N LEU A 49 -11.36 1.86 3.02
CA LEU A 49 -10.57 1.40 1.86
C LEU A 49 -11.29 1.82 0.58
N VAL A 50 -10.57 2.45 -0.34
CA VAL A 50 -11.01 2.79 -1.69
C VAL A 50 -10.25 1.94 -2.70
N ALA A 51 -10.97 1.14 -3.49
CA ALA A 51 -10.37 0.37 -4.57
C ALA A 51 -10.10 1.29 -5.78
N LEU A 52 -8.84 1.47 -6.13
CA LEU A 52 -8.44 2.18 -7.35
C LEU A 52 -8.44 1.18 -8.50
N TYR A 53 -9.22 1.43 -9.55
CA TYR A 53 -9.33 0.52 -10.69
C TYR A 53 -9.03 1.21 -12.02
N THR A 54 -8.59 0.42 -13.00
CA THR A 54 -8.34 0.85 -14.38
C THR A 54 -9.42 0.28 -15.31
N ASP A 55 -9.42 0.68 -16.58
CA ASP A 55 -10.41 0.24 -17.57
C ASP A 55 -10.46 -1.29 -17.77
N SER A 56 -9.39 -2.00 -17.42
CA SER A 56 -9.31 -3.46 -17.52
C SER A 56 -10.06 -4.21 -16.41
N PHE A 57 -10.50 -3.52 -15.33
CA PHE A 57 -11.18 -4.18 -14.23
C PHE A 57 -12.60 -4.61 -14.63
N PRO A 58 -12.93 -5.91 -14.53
CA PRO A 58 -14.15 -6.44 -15.12
C PRO A 58 -15.41 -6.19 -14.29
N PRO A 59 -16.62 -6.27 -14.92
CA PRO A 59 -17.91 -6.00 -14.26
C PRO A 59 -18.19 -6.88 -13.02
N GLU A 60 -17.77 -8.15 -13.04
CA GLU A 60 -17.92 -9.05 -11.88
C GLU A 60 -17.12 -8.57 -10.68
N GLY A 61 -15.93 -7.98 -10.90
CA GLY A 61 -15.16 -7.34 -9.85
C GLY A 61 -15.88 -6.15 -9.25
N HIS A 62 -16.45 -5.27 -10.09
CA HIS A 62 -17.27 -4.14 -9.63
C HIS A 62 -18.47 -4.60 -8.79
N ALA A 63 -19.19 -5.64 -9.24
CA ALA A 63 -20.30 -6.21 -8.50
C ALA A 63 -19.87 -6.74 -7.11
N ALA A 64 -18.71 -7.38 -7.04
CA ALA A 64 -18.16 -7.89 -5.79
C ALA A 64 -17.81 -6.77 -4.79
N LEU A 65 -17.24 -5.65 -5.26
CA LEU A 65 -16.96 -4.46 -4.44
C LEU A 65 -18.28 -3.82 -3.96
N GLN A 66 -19.24 -3.64 -4.86
CA GLN A 66 -20.54 -3.04 -4.55
C GLN A 66 -21.31 -3.84 -3.49
N ALA A 67 -21.32 -5.18 -3.60
CA ALA A 67 -22.01 -6.05 -2.64
C ALA A 67 -21.45 -5.90 -1.20
N ARG A 68 -20.23 -5.40 -1.06
CA ARG A 68 -19.53 -5.20 0.24
C ARG A 68 -19.42 -3.75 0.65
N ASN A 69 -20.04 -2.84 -0.11
CA ASN A 69 -19.95 -1.40 0.08
C ASN A 69 -18.49 -0.90 0.12
N ILE A 70 -17.62 -1.47 -0.71
CA ILE A 70 -16.25 -0.99 -0.88
C ILE A 70 -16.27 0.11 -1.93
N PRO A 71 -15.93 1.37 -1.58
CA PRO A 71 -15.84 2.45 -2.55
C PRO A 71 -14.80 2.11 -3.63
N ALA A 72 -15.13 2.45 -4.88
CA ALA A 72 -14.23 2.25 -6.00
C ALA A 72 -14.04 3.56 -6.78
N LYS A 73 -12.81 3.84 -7.20
CA LYS A 73 -12.44 5.04 -7.95
C LYS A 73 -11.65 4.66 -9.19
N HIS A 74 -12.15 5.12 -10.35
CA HIS A 74 -11.41 4.98 -11.61
C HIS A 74 -10.16 5.85 -11.59
N ILE A 75 -9.04 5.27 -12.04
CA ILE A 75 -7.78 5.96 -12.30
C ILE A 75 -7.28 5.65 -13.70
N PRO A 76 -6.55 6.58 -14.36
CA PRO A 76 -5.90 6.29 -15.62
C PRO A 76 -4.89 5.14 -15.46
N TYR A 77 -4.82 4.27 -16.46
CA TYR A 77 -3.73 3.30 -16.54
C TYR A 77 -2.43 4.03 -16.86
N LEU A 78 -1.44 3.90 -15.97
CA LEU A 78 -0.13 4.52 -16.17
C LEU A 78 0.84 3.52 -16.77
N LEU A 79 1.48 3.95 -17.85
CA LEU A 79 2.58 3.21 -18.47
C LEU A 79 3.61 4.24 -18.96
N PRO A 80 4.91 4.06 -18.71
CA PRO A 80 5.93 4.99 -19.19
C PRO A 80 6.13 4.88 -20.71
N ALA A 81 6.71 5.92 -21.30
CA ALA A 81 7.02 5.97 -22.73
C ALA A 81 7.97 4.85 -23.18
N ALA A 82 8.82 4.37 -22.28
CA ALA A 82 9.61 3.15 -22.43
C ALA A 82 9.75 2.44 -21.08
N HIS A 83 9.78 1.12 -21.10
CA HIS A 83 9.94 0.29 -19.92
C HIS A 83 10.70 -0.98 -20.26
N LYS A 84 11.21 -1.66 -19.23
CA LYS A 84 11.77 -2.99 -19.36
C LYS A 84 10.68 -3.97 -19.83
N ASP A 85 11.06 -5.02 -20.51
CA ASP A 85 10.17 -6.14 -20.77
C ASP A 85 9.87 -6.91 -19.49
N TYR A 86 8.60 -6.93 -19.09
CA TYR A 86 8.09 -7.64 -17.92
C TYR A 86 7.30 -8.90 -18.33
N SER A 87 7.53 -9.47 -19.50
CA SER A 87 6.81 -10.66 -19.97
C SER A 87 6.90 -11.86 -19.03
N ASN A 88 7.98 -11.95 -18.24
CA ASN A 88 8.15 -12.97 -17.20
C ASN A 88 7.29 -12.74 -15.94
N ASP A 89 6.84 -11.52 -15.71
CA ASP A 89 5.94 -11.14 -14.61
C ASP A 89 5.15 -9.90 -15.03
N THR A 90 4.04 -10.12 -15.71
CA THR A 90 3.21 -9.06 -16.32
C THR A 90 2.58 -8.11 -15.30
N ARG A 91 2.58 -8.47 -14.02
CA ARG A 91 2.08 -7.60 -12.94
C ARG A 91 2.85 -6.28 -12.85
N PHE A 92 4.11 -6.26 -13.25
CA PHE A 92 4.92 -5.03 -13.24
C PHE A 92 4.45 -3.98 -14.24
N TYR A 93 3.66 -4.34 -15.27
CA TYR A 93 3.00 -3.35 -16.13
C TYR A 93 1.93 -2.57 -15.36
N ASP A 94 1.16 -3.26 -14.52
CA ASP A 94 0.11 -2.63 -13.71
C ASP A 94 0.69 -1.80 -12.55
N CYS A 95 1.86 -2.19 -12.02
CA CYS A 95 2.49 -1.51 -10.89
C CYS A 95 2.76 -0.02 -11.13
N TRP A 96 2.91 0.43 -12.39
CA TRP A 96 3.05 1.85 -12.69
C TRP A 96 1.83 2.66 -12.21
N SER A 97 0.63 2.07 -12.24
CA SER A 97 -0.60 2.72 -11.77
C SER A 97 -0.63 2.92 -10.25
N LYS A 98 0.27 2.30 -9.48
CA LYS A 98 0.46 2.59 -8.04
C LYS A 98 1.07 3.97 -7.74
N LEU A 99 1.41 4.73 -8.77
CA LEU A 99 1.79 6.15 -8.68
C LEU A 99 0.57 7.09 -8.66
N ALA A 100 -0.64 6.60 -8.98
CA ALA A 100 -1.86 7.40 -8.99
C ALA A 100 -2.22 8.04 -7.64
N PRO A 101 -1.93 7.47 -6.45
CA PRO A 101 -2.19 8.12 -5.17
C PRO A 101 -1.67 9.56 -5.06
N PHE A 102 -0.55 9.88 -5.70
CA PHE A 102 -0.02 11.25 -5.71
C PHE A 102 -0.92 12.26 -6.42
N SER A 103 -1.85 11.81 -7.30
CA SER A 103 -2.78 12.67 -8.04
C SER A 103 -4.12 12.89 -7.32
N LEU A 104 -4.42 12.17 -6.25
CA LEU A 104 -5.73 12.13 -5.61
C LEU A 104 -5.94 13.33 -4.65
N VAL A 105 -5.79 14.54 -5.17
CA VAL A 105 -5.79 15.80 -4.41
C VAL A 105 -7.10 16.15 -3.70
N GLU A 106 -8.15 15.37 -3.92
CA GLU A 106 -9.40 15.46 -3.14
C GLU A 106 -9.28 14.83 -1.75
N TYR A 107 -8.19 14.09 -1.47
CA TYR A 107 -7.86 13.56 -0.15
C TYR A 107 -6.70 14.33 0.46
N ASP A 108 -6.72 14.48 1.77
CA ASP A 108 -5.62 15.12 2.52
C ASP A 108 -4.47 14.12 2.74
N ARG A 109 -4.82 12.85 2.94
CA ARG A 109 -3.87 11.75 3.13
C ARG A 109 -4.37 10.48 2.43
N VAL A 110 -3.47 9.83 1.72
CA VAL A 110 -3.69 8.50 1.13
C VAL A 110 -2.63 7.55 1.67
N VAL A 111 -3.06 6.39 2.17
CA VAL A 111 -2.16 5.27 2.44
C VAL A 111 -2.49 4.14 1.46
N GLN A 112 -1.61 3.98 0.48
CA GLN A 112 -1.70 2.91 -0.51
C GLN A 112 -1.19 1.60 0.08
N LEU A 113 -1.95 0.53 -0.10
CA LEU A 113 -1.60 -0.85 0.24
C LEU A 113 -1.73 -1.73 -0.99
N ASP A 114 -0.84 -2.69 -1.17
CA ASP A 114 -1.02 -3.73 -2.19
C ASP A 114 -2.17 -4.65 -1.80
N SER A 115 -2.91 -5.15 -2.80
CA SER A 115 -4.07 -6.03 -2.57
C SER A 115 -3.71 -7.38 -1.94
N ASP A 116 -2.43 -7.75 -1.95
CA ASP A 116 -1.89 -8.95 -1.32
C ASP A 116 -1.31 -8.67 0.08
N MET A 117 -1.96 -7.79 0.82
CA MET A 117 -1.65 -7.49 2.22
C MET A 117 -2.75 -7.97 3.17
N LEU A 118 -2.39 -8.14 4.43
CA LEU A 118 -3.31 -8.49 5.51
C LEU A 118 -2.96 -7.74 6.78
N VAL A 119 -3.92 -6.96 7.30
CA VAL A 119 -3.73 -6.12 8.47
C VAL A 119 -4.15 -6.86 9.75
N PHE A 120 -3.25 -6.97 10.72
CA PHE A 120 -3.46 -7.64 12.01
C PHE A 120 -3.67 -6.67 13.17
N ARG A 121 -3.15 -5.44 13.05
CA ARG A 121 -3.25 -4.40 14.06
C ARG A 121 -3.60 -3.07 13.42
N ASN A 122 -4.33 -2.24 14.14
CA ASN A 122 -4.65 -0.91 13.67
C ASN A 122 -3.38 -0.14 13.32
N MET A 123 -3.40 0.56 12.17
CA MET A 123 -2.29 1.36 11.63
C MET A 123 -2.74 2.80 11.35
N ASP A 124 -3.83 3.26 11.96
CA ASP A 124 -4.40 4.59 11.70
C ASP A 124 -3.42 5.72 12.01
N GLU A 125 -2.38 5.47 12.83
CA GLU A 125 -1.30 6.43 13.07
C GLU A 125 -0.53 6.83 11.78
N LEU A 126 -0.58 6.02 10.71
CA LEU A 126 -0.01 6.39 9.42
C LEU A 126 -0.76 7.56 8.76
N MET A 127 -2.03 7.74 9.10
CA MET A 127 -2.82 8.88 8.63
C MET A 127 -2.38 10.21 9.25
N GLU A 128 -1.71 10.14 10.40
CA GLU A 128 -1.24 11.30 11.17
C GLU A 128 0.29 11.49 11.06
N LEU A 129 0.97 10.63 10.29
CA LEU A 129 2.41 10.70 10.12
C LEU A 129 2.81 12.06 9.52
N GLU A 130 3.76 12.73 10.14
CA GLU A 130 4.25 14.01 9.64
C GLU A 130 4.98 13.82 8.30
N LEU A 131 4.48 14.45 7.25
CA LEU A 131 5.07 14.53 5.93
C LEU A 131 5.16 15.99 5.49
N ASP A 132 5.95 16.24 4.46
CA ASP A 132 6.06 17.56 3.84
C ASP A 132 4.69 18.04 3.32
N SER A 133 4.43 19.33 3.47
CA SER A 133 3.27 19.95 2.86
C SER A 133 3.41 20.01 1.33
N SER A 134 2.28 20.07 0.63
CA SER A 134 2.24 20.23 -0.83
C SER A 134 2.95 21.51 -1.32
N ALA A 135 3.09 22.51 -0.44
CA ALA A 135 3.81 23.77 -0.75
C ALA A 135 5.30 23.55 -1.02
N LEU A 136 5.91 22.49 -0.47
CA LEU A 136 7.31 22.13 -0.72
C LEU A 136 7.51 21.43 -2.07
N LYS A 137 6.45 21.04 -2.77
CA LYS A 137 6.49 20.49 -4.14
C LYS A 137 7.50 19.33 -4.32
N GLY A 138 7.70 18.52 -3.25
CA GLY A 138 8.66 17.41 -3.26
C GLY A 138 10.13 17.82 -3.12
N GLU A 139 10.41 19.04 -2.63
CA GLU A 139 11.76 19.55 -2.37
C GLU A 139 12.20 19.34 -0.91
N GLY A 140 11.31 18.86 -0.05
CA GLY A 140 11.61 18.58 1.35
C GLY A 140 12.22 17.19 1.55
N SER A 141 12.41 16.81 2.80
CA SER A 141 13.03 15.55 3.20
C SER A 141 12.05 14.45 3.60
N ARG A 142 10.74 14.73 3.55
CA ARG A 142 9.65 13.85 4.03
C ARG A 142 8.52 13.81 3.00
N VAL A 143 8.87 13.59 1.73
CA VAL A 143 7.95 13.69 0.58
C VAL A 143 6.80 12.68 0.69
N PHE A 144 7.11 11.47 1.12
CA PHE A 144 6.16 10.38 1.40
C PHE A 144 6.81 9.41 2.39
N ALA A 145 6.10 8.35 2.78
CA ALA A 145 6.68 7.29 3.62
C ALA A 145 6.50 5.92 2.98
N ALA A 146 7.48 5.05 3.19
CA ALA A 146 7.48 3.65 2.76
C ALA A 146 8.41 2.80 3.64
N SER A 147 8.32 1.48 3.55
CA SER A 147 9.34 0.58 4.13
C SER A 147 10.42 0.28 3.10
N HIS A 148 11.61 -0.11 3.55
CA HIS A 148 12.66 -0.56 2.65
C HIS A 148 12.28 -1.80 1.87
N ALA A 149 12.67 -1.85 0.58
CA ALA A 149 12.74 -3.11 -0.14
C ALA A 149 13.86 -3.96 0.45
N THR A 150 13.58 -5.23 0.64
CA THR A 150 14.59 -6.19 1.12
C THR A 150 14.92 -7.12 -0.03
N PRO A 151 15.98 -6.86 -0.81
CA PRO A 151 16.48 -7.84 -1.74
C PRO A 151 16.89 -9.10 -0.97
N SER A 152 16.58 -10.26 -1.50
CA SER A 152 16.87 -11.56 -0.89
C SER A 152 18.33 -11.80 -0.51
N ASN A 153 19.26 -10.95 -0.97
CA ASN A 153 20.69 -11.04 -0.73
C ASN A 153 21.26 -9.89 0.12
N CYS A 154 20.42 -8.99 0.64
CA CYS A 154 20.91 -7.89 1.47
C CYS A 154 20.68 -8.27 2.94
N ALA A 155 21.77 -8.50 3.67
CA ALA A 155 21.67 -8.71 5.10
C ALA A 155 21.02 -7.47 5.74
N LEU A 156 19.82 -7.62 6.32
CA LEU A 156 19.17 -6.58 7.13
C LEU A 156 20.05 -6.14 8.32
N THR A 157 21.04 -6.94 8.68
CA THR A 157 22.10 -6.59 9.61
C THR A 157 22.84 -5.29 9.25
N THR A 158 22.83 -4.90 7.97
CA THR A 158 23.35 -3.59 7.54
C THR A 158 22.33 -2.47 7.64
N GLN A 159 21.01 -2.77 7.69
CA GLN A 159 19.94 -1.79 7.81
C GLN A 159 19.50 -1.56 9.26
N HIS A 160 19.61 -2.60 10.11
CA HIS A 160 19.28 -2.54 11.53
C HIS A 160 20.38 -3.19 12.36
N ALA A 161 21.20 -2.36 13.00
CA ALA A 161 22.21 -2.86 13.94
C ALA A 161 21.58 -3.49 15.20
N ASP A 162 20.32 -3.18 15.51
CA ASP A 162 19.58 -3.66 16.66
C ASP A 162 18.19 -4.20 16.26
N PRO A 163 17.92 -5.51 16.44
CA PRO A 163 16.63 -6.12 16.17
C PRO A 163 15.47 -5.50 16.94
N ALA A 164 15.70 -4.96 18.14
CA ALA A 164 14.63 -4.32 18.91
C ALA A 164 14.20 -3.00 18.27
N SER A 165 15.14 -2.21 17.78
CA SER A 165 14.85 -0.95 17.07
C SER A 165 14.09 -1.19 15.77
N ALA A 166 14.31 -2.32 15.10
CA ALA A 166 13.65 -2.67 13.85
C ALA A 166 12.11 -2.76 13.97
N GLN A 167 11.60 -2.98 15.18
CA GLN A 167 10.15 -3.06 15.44
C GLN A 167 9.47 -1.69 15.40
N THR A 168 10.20 -0.62 15.74
CA THR A 168 9.64 0.71 15.96
C THR A 168 10.22 1.78 15.03
N GLN A 169 11.34 1.50 14.37
CA GLN A 169 12.06 2.46 13.53
C GLN A 169 12.44 1.83 12.20
N GLY A 170 12.22 2.59 11.11
CA GLY A 170 12.83 2.27 9.81
C GLY A 170 14.31 2.65 9.81
N ALA A 171 15.13 1.88 9.12
CA ALA A 171 16.50 2.30 8.83
C ALA A 171 16.50 3.59 7.99
N PRO A 172 17.53 4.46 8.09
CA PRO A 172 17.58 5.68 7.27
C PRO A 172 17.28 5.40 5.79
N ALA A 173 16.55 6.29 5.11
CA ALA A 173 16.13 6.10 3.71
C ALA A 173 17.32 5.87 2.75
N THR A 174 18.51 6.28 3.14
CA THR A 174 19.78 6.06 2.41
C THR A 174 20.49 4.77 2.81
N ALA A 175 19.96 3.99 3.75
CA ALA A 175 20.59 2.76 4.20
C ALA A 175 20.53 1.66 3.12
N GLY A 176 21.52 0.80 3.12
CA GLY A 176 21.60 -0.30 2.16
C GLY A 176 21.65 0.21 0.71
N LEU A 177 20.72 -0.24 -0.11
CA LEU A 177 20.59 0.22 -1.51
C LEU A 177 19.77 1.51 -1.64
N GLY A 178 19.22 2.05 -0.55
CA GLY A 178 18.33 3.22 -0.59
C GLY A 178 17.01 2.99 -1.36
N VAL A 179 16.61 1.72 -1.57
CA VAL A 179 15.45 1.34 -2.36
C VAL A 179 14.27 1.07 -1.44
N LEU A 180 13.14 1.71 -1.72
CA LEU A 180 11.88 1.47 -1.02
C LEU A 180 11.11 0.28 -1.60
N ASN A 181 10.18 -0.29 -0.83
CA ASN A 181 9.17 -1.22 -1.33
C ASN A 181 7.86 -0.49 -1.64
N GLY A 182 7.38 -0.62 -2.88
CA GLY A 182 6.19 0.08 -3.38
C GLY A 182 4.85 -0.45 -2.87
N GLY A 183 4.83 -1.51 -2.06
CA GLY A 183 3.58 -2.14 -1.60
C GLY A 183 2.83 -1.35 -0.54
N LEU A 184 3.54 -0.53 0.27
CA LEU A 184 2.93 0.43 1.18
C LEU A 184 3.53 1.81 0.96
N GLN A 185 2.68 2.80 0.71
CA GLN A 185 3.06 4.19 0.51
C GLN A 185 2.13 5.11 1.30
N VAL A 186 2.68 5.99 2.13
CA VAL A 186 1.93 7.06 2.82
C VAL A 186 2.17 8.36 2.08
N VAL A 187 1.12 8.96 1.55
CA VAL A 187 1.21 10.07 0.60
C VAL A 187 0.34 11.24 1.02
N ASN A 188 0.89 12.47 0.96
CA ASN A 188 0.09 13.68 0.84
C ASN A 188 -0.06 13.98 -0.66
N PRO A 189 -1.25 13.79 -1.26
CA PRO A 189 -1.44 14.02 -2.68
C PRO A 189 -1.03 15.44 -3.08
N SER A 190 -0.31 15.56 -4.20
CA SER A 190 0.21 16.84 -4.68
C SER A 190 0.34 16.84 -6.19
N THR A 191 -0.35 17.76 -6.85
CA THR A 191 -0.24 17.96 -8.30
C THR A 191 1.21 18.16 -8.73
N ALA A 192 1.97 18.95 -7.98
CA ALA A 192 3.36 19.25 -8.33
C ALA A 192 4.28 18.01 -8.23
N ILE A 193 4.06 17.14 -7.23
CA ILE A 193 4.80 15.87 -7.13
C ILE A 193 4.37 14.93 -8.25
N TYR A 194 3.06 14.83 -8.51
CA TYR A 194 2.55 13.99 -9.59
C TYR A 194 3.05 14.41 -10.96
N GLU A 195 3.15 15.73 -11.24
CA GLU A 195 3.75 16.25 -12.48
C GLU A 195 5.24 15.87 -12.63
N LYS A 196 6.02 15.87 -11.54
CA LYS A 196 7.40 15.35 -11.54
C LYS A 196 7.43 13.86 -11.91
N ILE A 197 6.54 13.06 -11.33
CA ILE A 197 6.40 11.63 -11.65
C ILE A 197 6.06 11.45 -13.14
N LEU A 198 5.07 12.18 -13.65
CA LEU A 198 4.67 12.11 -15.07
C LEU A 198 5.81 12.51 -16.00
N ALA A 199 6.61 13.51 -15.65
CA ALA A 199 7.77 13.92 -16.44
C ALA A 199 8.80 12.78 -16.56
N VAL A 200 9.05 12.03 -15.49
CA VAL A 200 9.92 10.84 -15.52
C VAL A 200 9.30 9.75 -16.40
N LEU A 201 8.00 9.48 -16.28
CA LEU A 201 7.30 8.49 -17.11
C LEU A 201 7.38 8.83 -18.62
N GLN A 202 7.45 10.09 -18.99
CA GLN A 202 7.61 10.54 -20.36
C GLN A 202 9.08 10.57 -20.84
N THR A 203 10.04 10.20 -19.99
CA THR A 203 11.48 10.19 -20.32
C THR A 203 11.97 8.76 -20.53
N PRO A 204 12.06 8.26 -21.79
CA PRO A 204 12.39 6.86 -22.09
C PRO A 204 13.71 6.39 -21.47
N SER A 205 14.74 7.25 -21.46
CA SER A 205 16.05 6.91 -20.89
C SER A 205 16.02 6.71 -19.39
N ALA A 206 15.04 7.28 -18.68
CA ALA A 206 14.90 7.12 -17.24
C ALA A 206 14.25 5.77 -16.87
N THR A 207 13.22 5.36 -17.61
CA THR A 207 12.36 4.24 -17.20
C THR A 207 12.67 2.90 -17.86
N SER A 208 13.43 2.89 -18.97
CA SER A 208 13.70 1.69 -19.80
C SER A 208 14.36 0.53 -19.05
N ASN A 209 15.08 0.81 -17.96
CA ASN A 209 15.82 -0.20 -17.18
C ASN A 209 15.25 -0.48 -15.80
N TYR A 210 14.14 0.14 -15.40
CA TYR A 210 13.54 -0.09 -14.09
C TYR A 210 13.05 -1.53 -13.95
N ALA A 211 13.60 -2.23 -12.95
CA ALA A 211 13.25 -3.63 -12.68
C ALA A 211 11.93 -3.76 -11.93
N PHE A 212 11.57 -2.76 -11.13
CA PHE A 212 10.41 -2.75 -10.22
C PHE A 212 9.59 -1.47 -10.39
N ALA A 213 9.20 -1.15 -11.62
CA ALA A 213 8.21 -0.12 -11.98
C ALA A 213 8.19 1.12 -11.04
N ASP A 214 7.06 1.32 -10.33
CA ASP A 214 6.81 2.42 -9.38
C ASP A 214 7.88 2.54 -8.29
N GLN A 215 8.31 1.40 -7.74
CA GLN A 215 9.32 1.32 -6.68
C GLN A 215 10.67 1.90 -7.15
N SER A 216 11.12 1.52 -8.34
CA SER A 216 12.37 2.04 -8.91
C SER A 216 12.27 3.54 -9.19
N LEU A 217 11.14 3.98 -9.79
CA LEU A 217 10.93 5.39 -10.08
C LEU A 217 10.95 6.25 -8.81
N LEU A 218 10.21 5.88 -7.78
CA LEU A 218 10.15 6.66 -6.55
C LEU A 218 11.50 6.70 -5.82
N SER A 219 12.25 5.58 -5.84
CA SER A 219 13.58 5.52 -5.22
C SER A 219 14.58 6.46 -5.93
N ASP A 220 14.52 6.52 -7.26
CA ASP A 220 15.43 7.35 -8.06
C ASP A 220 15.03 8.83 -8.07
N LEU A 221 13.71 9.12 -8.07
CA LEU A 221 13.22 10.50 -8.10
C LEU A 221 13.37 11.20 -6.75
N PHE A 222 13.28 10.44 -5.64
CA PHE A 222 13.32 10.98 -4.28
C PHE A 222 14.37 10.27 -3.40
N PRO A 223 15.67 10.24 -3.81
CA PRO A 223 16.70 9.50 -3.11
C PRO A 223 16.92 10.07 -1.70
N GLY A 224 16.60 9.29 -0.68
CA GLY A 224 16.72 9.71 0.72
C GLY A 224 15.71 10.74 1.20
N LEU A 225 14.72 11.13 0.38
CA LEU A 225 13.72 12.16 0.70
C LEU A 225 12.39 11.57 1.16
N TRP A 226 12.36 10.33 1.60
CA TRP A 226 11.18 9.65 2.12
C TRP A 226 11.37 9.23 3.58
N VAL A 227 10.28 9.09 4.30
CA VAL A 227 10.26 8.65 5.70
C VAL A 227 10.31 7.13 5.74
N PRO A 228 11.35 6.51 6.31
CA PRO A 228 11.44 5.07 6.41
C PRO A 228 10.53 4.54 7.52
N LEU A 229 9.60 3.68 7.16
CA LEU A 229 8.75 2.96 8.11
C LEU A 229 9.44 1.67 8.58
N PRO A 230 9.25 1.27 9.85
CA PRO A 230 9.67 -0.05 10.30
C PRO A 230 8.98 -1.16 9.52
N TYR A 231 9.63 -2.31 9.39
CA TYR A 231 9.14 -3.43 8.59
C TYR A 231 7.73 -3.90 9.01
N VAL A 232 7.34 -3.70 10.26
CA VAL A 232 6.07 -4.18 10.80
C VAL A 232 4.83 -3.65 10.05
N TYR A 233 4.95 -2.51 9.36
CA TYR A 233 3.89 -1.95 8.51
C TYR A 233 3.82 -2.58 7.12
N ASN A 234 4.91 -3.15 6.64
CA ASN A 234 5.00 -3.83 5.35
C ASN A 234 5.87 -5.07 5.49
N ALA A 235 5.42 -6.00 6.34
CA ALA A 235 6.16 -7.18 6.72
C ALA A 235 6.11 -8.23 5.59
N LEU A 236 7.14 -8.21 4.73
CA LEU A 236 7.26 -9.17 3.64
C LEU A 236 7.30 -10.59 4.21
N LYS A 237 6.41 -11.49 3.76
CA LYS A 237 6.35 -12.87 4.30
C LYS A 237 7.70 -13.58 4.30
N THR A 238 8.56 -13.24 3.34
CA THR A 238 9.90 -13.81 3.22
C THR A 238 10.84 -13.45 4.37
N LEU A 239 10.58 -12.35 5.09
CA LEU A 239 11.39 -11.96 6.25
C LEU A 239 11.28 -12.98 7.40
N ARG A 240 10.14 -13.70 7.48
CA ARG A 240 9.91 -14.74 8.47
C ARG A 240 10.66 -16.04 8.18
N TRP A 241 11.07 -16.26 6.94
CA TRP A 241 11.72 -17.50 6.53
C TRP A 241 13.06 -17.69 7.24
N GLU A 242 13.31 -18.90 7.69
CA GLU A 242 14.57 -19.25 8.35
C GLU A 242 15.78 -18.93 7.45
N GLY A 243 16.79 -18.30 8.03
CA GLY A 243 18.00 -17.90 7.31
C GLY A 243 17.86 -16.69 6.39
N VAL A 244 16.66 -16.09 6.26
CA VAL A 244 16.46 -14.84 5.52
C VAL A 244 16.63 -13.65 6.46
N HIS A 245 15.67 -13.42 7.36
CA HIS A 245 15.69 -12.32 8.33
C HIS A 245 14.95 -12.66 9.63
N SER A 246 14.86 -13.92 9.96
CA SER A 246 14.15 -14.43 11.14
C SER A 246 14.64 -13.83 12.48
N GLU A 247 15.86 -13.31 12.53
CA GLU A 247 16.37 -12.62 13.72
C GLU A 247 15.65 -11.30 14.03
N ILE A 248 15.10 -10.63 13.00
CA ILE A 248 14.38 -9.37 13.15
C ILE A 248 12.89 -9.60 13.30
N TRP A 249 12.35 -10.58 12.60
CA TRP A 249 10.93 -10.85 12.59
C TRP A 249 10.39 -11.21 13.97
N ARG A 250 9.27 -10.57 14.37
CA ARG A 250 8.51 -10.86 15.57
C ARG A 250 7.03 -10.94 15.20
N ASP A 251 6.44 -12.14 15.28
CA ASP A 251 5.02 -12.37 14.92
C ASP A 251 4.10 -11.40 15.68
N GLU A 252 4.40 -11.17 16.96
CA GLU A 252 3.63 -10.30 17.85
C GLU A 252 3.73 -8.81 17.51
N GLU A 253 4.74 -8.36 16.79
CA GLU A 253 4.93 -6.96 16.42
C GLU A 253 4.39 -6.62 15.03
N VAL A 254 4.20 -7.62 14.18
CA VAL A 254 3.70 -7.41 12.81
C VAL A 254 2.32 -6.76 12.82
N LYS A 255 2.20 -5.64 12.13
CA LYS A 255 0.93 -4.94 11.92
C LYS A 255 0.26 -5.30 10.60
N ASN A 256 1.06 -5.52 9.56
CA ASN A 256 0.57 -5.81 8.21
C ASN A 256 1.55 -6.74 7.48
N VAL A 257 1.07 -7.92 7.07
CA VAL A 257 1.85 -8.86 6.25
C VAL A 257 1.65 -8.57 4.78
N HIS A 258 2.73 -8.60 4.02
CA HIS A 258 2.72 -8.47 2.58
C HIS A 258 3.12 -9.81 1.94
N TYR A 259 2.18 -10.42 1.22
CA TYR A 259 2.34 -11.73 0.57
C TYR A 259 3.04 -11.61 -0.78
N ILE A 260 4.27 -11.03 -0.79
CA ILE A 260 5.08 -10.95 -2.00
C ILE A 260 5.35 -12.34 -2.59
N LEU A 261 5.72 -12.39 -3.88
CA LEU A 261 5.98 -13.61 -4.63
C LEU A 261 4.75 -14.51 -4.78
N SER A 262 4.88 -15.50 -5.64
CA SER A 262 3.89 -16.58 -5.81
C SER A 262 4.37 -17.85 -5.08
N PRO A 263 3.46 -18.72 -4.65
CA PRO A 263 2.01 -18.55 -4.73
C PRO A 263 1.49 -17.51 -3.73
N LYS A 264 0.32 -16.92 -4.04
CA LYS A 264 -0.46 -16.15 -3.08
C LYS A 264 -1.25 -17.10 -2.18
N PRO A 265 -1.69 -16.68 -0.98
CA PRO A 265 -2.50 -17.55 -0.13
C PRO A 265 -3.72 -18.13 -0.83
N TRP A 266 -4.40 -17.36 -1.66
CA TRP A 266 -5.60 -17.77 -2.39
C TRP A 266 -5.34 -18.63 -3.64
N ASP A 267 -4.08 -18.77 -4.07
CA ASP A 267 -3.69 -19.68 -5.15
C ASP A 267 -3.57 -21.12 -4.68
N GLU A 268 -3.57 -21.35 -3.37
CA GLU A 268 -3.45 -22.69 -2.79
C GLU A 268 -4.73 -23.49 -3.03
N LYS A 269 -4.59 -24.63 -3.73
CA LYS A 269 -5.73 -25.47 -4.09
C LYS A 269 -6.35 -26.12 -2.86
N GLY A 270 -7.69 -26.04 -2.76
CA GLY A 270 -8.48 -26.77 -1.79
C GLY A 270 -8.56 -26.15 -0.41
N GLY A 271 -8.09 -24.91 -0.22
CA GLY A 271 -8.15 -24.29 1.12
C GLY A 271 -7.41 -25.14 2.18
N GLU A 272 -6.46 -25.95 1.76
CA GLU A 272 -5.54 -26.64 2.65
C GLU A 272 -4.64 -25.58 3.26
N GLU A 273 -5.23 -24.99 4.24
CA GLU A 273 -4.84 -23.91 5.13
C GLU A 273 -3.32 -23.84 5.31
N GLY A 274 -2.62 -23.16 4.37
CA GLY A 274 -1.22 -22.84 4.54
C GLY A 274 -0.27 -24.04 4.61
N GLN A 275 -0.42 -25.04 3.75
CA GLN A 275 0.61 -26.07 3.62
C GLN A 275 1.94 -25.41 3.21
N GLY A 276 2.79 -25.18 4.21
CA GLY A 276 4.17 -24.75 4.03
C GLY A 276 4.53 -23.35 4.49
N ASP A 277 3.62 -22.38 4.55
CA ASP A 277 3.90 -21.02 5.03
C ASP A 277 2.90 -20.61 6.13
N GLU A 278 3.39 -20.39 7.35
CA GLU A 278 2.57 -20.00 8.50
C GLU A 278 1.80 -18.71 8.24
N THR A 279 2.37 -17.76 7.49
CA THR A 279 1.68 -16.50 7.18
C THR A 279 0.48 -16.72 6.25
N HIS A 280 0.51 -17.75 5.38
CA HIS A 280 -0.64 -18.14 4.57
C HIS A 280 -1.79 -18.69 5.43
N ARG A 281 -1.50 -19.43 6.51
CA ARG A 281 -2.53 -19.87 7.48
C ARG A 281 -3.18 -18.66 8.17
N TRP A 282 -2.41 -17.60 8.47
CA TRP A 282 -2.97 -16.37 9.02
C TRP A 282 -3.95 -15.71 8.06
N TRP A 283 -3.62 -15.67 6.77
CA TRP A 283 -4.50 -15.13 5.74
C TRP A 283 -5.80 -15.95 5.65
N TRP A 284 -5.69 -17.28 5.56
CA TRP A 284 -6.84 -18.16 5.45
C TRP A 284 -7.76 -18.06 6.67
N LYS A 285 -7.21 -17.96 7.86
CA LYS A 285 -8.01 -17.75 9.07
C LYS A 285 -8.89 -16.52 8.96
N VAL A 286 -8.33 -15.37 8.56
CA VAL A 286 -9.08 -14.12 8.41
C VAL A 286 -10.05 -14.17 7.23
N ASN A 287 -9.64 -14.77 6.11
CA ASN A 287 -10.51 -14.93 4.95
C ASN A 287 -11.71 -15.84 5.25
N ASN A 288 -11.53 -16.93 5.99
CA ASN A 288 -12.62 -17.84 6.37
C ASN A 288 -13.61 -17.12 7.31
N GLU A 289 -13.13 -16.35 8.28
CA GLU A 289 -14.00 -15.49 9.11
C GLU A 289 -14.82 -14.51 8.24
N ARG A 290 -14.19 -13.85 7.27
CA ARG A 290 -14.88 -12.99 6.30
C ARG A 290 -15.98 -13.75 5.54
N LEU A 291 -15.66 -14.91 4.99
CA LEU A 291 -16.62 -15.71 4.22
C LEU A 291 -17.81 -16.15 5.08
N GLU A 292 -17.57 -16.55 6.32
CA GLU A 292 -18.65 -16.89 7.26
C GLU A 292 -19.57 -15.71 7.57
N GLU A 293 -18.99 -14.52 7.79
CA GLU A 293 -19.78 -13.31 8.01
C GLU A 293 -20.57 -12.88 6.76
N GLU A 294 -19.96 -12.96 5.58
CA GLU A 294 -20.61 -12.64 4.31
C GLU A 294 -21.78 -13.59 4.04
N LYS A 295 -21.61 -14.90 4.32
CA LYS A 295 -22.68 -15.89 4.23
C LYS A 295 -23.85 -15.59 5.19
N LYS A 296 -23.56 -15.23 6.45
CA LYS A 296 -24.57 -14.84 7.43
C LYS A 296 -25.35 -13.58 6.99
N ARG A 297 -24.70 -12.69 6.25
CA ARG A 297 -25.28 -11.45 5.73
C ARG A 297 -25.97 -11.61 4.36
N GLY A 298 -25.91 -12.81 3.76
CA GLY A 298 -26.48 -13.08 2.44
C GLY A 298 -25.78 -12.35 1.29
N ILE A 299 -24.47 -12.08 1.43
CA ILE A 299 -23.65 -11.48 0.38
C ILE A 299 -23.16 -12.55 -0.60
N ILE A 300 -22.90 -13.76 -0.09
CA ILE A 300 -22.51 -14.96 -0.84
C ILE A 300 -23.37 -16.16 -0.43
#